data_155a0e02ed6621630f9d34aee9335744
#
_entry.id   155a0e02ed6621630f9d34aee9335744
#
_cell.length_a   1.000
_cell.length_b   1.000
_cell.length_c   1.000
_cell.angle_alpha   90.00
_cell.angle_beta   90.00
_cell.angle_gamma   90.00
#
_symmetry.space_group_name_H-M   'P 1'
#
loop_
_entity.id
_entity.type
_entity.pdbx_description
1 polymer ?
#
loop_
_entity_poly.entity_id
_entity_poly.type
_entity_poly.pdbx_seq_one_letter_code
_entity_poly.pdbx_strand_id
1 'polypeptide(L)'
;MKKRIEWIDLCKIITMIIVCYDHTIQSIAPDEALKNSFFIGTISFHMPLFMILSGYFINPKRMRTDKITTSCFSKFKHLMVPAFSWYIIQCCLFREIPEVKASLESYWFLSCLFFCFCILAIITKITTNNLIVFTVACIITYFTPYCYFVKINFLMPFLAIGYWLNKHNKYLTWQLVLPILMIYIILYLSLIHISEPTRL
;
A
#
# COMPACT_ATOMS: atom_id res chain seq x y z
N MET A 1 7.41 25.85 3.92
CA MET A 1 6.35 25.04 3.25
C MET A 1 7.02 24.03 2.34
N LYS A 2 6.69 22.70 2.40
CA LYS A 2 7.17 21.74 1.40
C LYS A 2 6.52 22.07 0.06
N LYS A 3 7.31 22.21 -1.00
CA LYS A 3 6.80 22.41 -2.36
C LYS A 3 5.90 21.22 -2.71
N ARG A 4 4.69 21.50 -3.10
CA ARG A 4 3.72 20.47 -3.54
C ARG A 4 4.25 19.84 -4.83
N ILE A 5 4.19 18.51 -4.92
CA ILE A 5 4.69 17.77 -6.09
C ILE A 5 3.46 17.29 -6.86
N GLU A 6 3.08 18.06 -7.86
CA GLU A 6 1.83 17.91 -8.62
C GLU A 6 1.65 16.52 -9.24
N TRP A 7 2.73 15.96 -9.82
CA TRP A 7 2.64 14.64 -10.45
C TRP A 7 2.34 13.52 -9.47
N ILE A 8 2.78 13.63 -8.20
CA ILE A 8 2.46 12.63 -7.17
C ILE A 8 0.99 12.73 -6.75
N ASP A 9 0.47 13.95 -6.66
CA ASP A 9 -0.96 14.14 -6.36
C ASP A 9 -1.81 13.57 -7.50
N LEU A 10 -1.39 13.75 -8.76
CA LEU A 10 -2.03 13.14 -9.92
C LEU A 10 -1.98 11.62 -9.85
N CYS A 11 -0.84 11.01 -9.53
CA CYS A 11 -0.73 9.56 -9.34
C CYS A 11 -1.68 9.03 -8.28
N LYS A 12 -1.85 9.75 -7.16
CA LYS A 12 -2.81 9.37 -6.10
C LYS A 12 -4.25 9.41 -6.59
N ILE A 13 -4.62 10.45 -7.35
CA ILE A 13 -5.97 10.59 -7.90
C ILE A 13 -6.26 9.44 -8.86
N ILE A 14 -5.36 9.17 -9.80
CA ILE A 14 -5.51 8.06 -10.76
C ILE A 14 -5.62 6.73 -10.02
N THR A 15 -4.74 6.50 -9.04
CA THR A 15 -4.77 5.25 -8.26
C THR A 15 -6.08 5.11 -7.47
N MET A 16 -6.62 6.21 -6.93
CA MET A 16 -7.90 6.19 -6.23
C MET A 16 -9.07 5.86 -7.18
N ILE A 17 -9.06 6.39 -8.41
CA ILE A 17 -10.08 6.07 -9.43
C ILE A 17 -10.03 4.57 -9.75
N ILE A 18 -8.83 4.02 -9.90
CA ILE A 18 -8.64 2.58 -10.15
C ILE A 18 -9.18 1.74 -8.98
N VAL A 19 -8.91 2.13 -7.75
CA VAL A 19 -9.45 1.44 -6.56
C VAL A 19 -10.98 1.47 -6.54
N CYS A 20 -11.59 2.62 -6.82
CA CYS A 20 -13.06 2.72 -6.90
C CYS A 20 -13.62 1.81 -8.01
N TYR A 21 -12.98 1.78 -9.18
CA TYR A 21 -13.35 0.89 -10.28
C TYR A 21 -13.26 -0.59 -9.85
N ASP A 22 -12.15 -1.01 -9.25
CA ASP A 22 -11.94 -2.39 -8.82
C ASP A 22 -12.99 -2.82 -7.78
N HIS A 23 -13.26 -1.99 -6.79
CA HIS A 23 -14.31 -2.28 -5.80
C HIS A 23 -15.72 -2.32 -6.41
N THR A 24 -15.99 -1.47 -7.40
CA THR A 24 -17.29 -1.46 -8.09
C THR A 24 -17.49 -2.77 -8.87
N ILE A 25 -16.50 -3.21 -9.64
CA ILE A 25 -16.59 -4.47 -10.40
C ILE A 25 -16.73 -5.66 -9.44
N GLN A 26 -15.93 -5.69 -8.37
CA GLN A 26 -15.99 -6.76 -7.38
C GLN A 26 -17.36 -6.84 -6.70
N SER A 27 -18.06 -5.71 -6.53
CA SER A 27 -19.37 -5.68 -5.91
C SER A 27 -20.51 -6.05 -6.87
N ILE A 28 -20.40 -5.67 -8.15
CA ILE A 28 -21.47 -5.87 -9.15
C ILE A 28 -21.39 -7.26 -9.79
N ALA A 29 -20.18 -7.72 -10.12
CA ALA A 29 -19.95 -8.94 -10.88
C ALA A 29 -18.73 -9.73 -10.33
N PRO A 30 -18.82 -10.27 -9.10
CA PRO A 30 -17.67 -10.91 -8.45
C PRO A 30 -17.14 -12.11 -9.23
N ASP A 31 -18.01 -12.90 -9.86
CA ASP A 31 -17.63 -14.10 -10.63
C ASP A 31 -16.96 -13.76 -11.96
N GLU A 32 -17.25 -12.60 -12.54
CA GLU A 32 -16.68 -12.13 -13.78
C GLU A 32 -15.42 -11.26 -13.55
N ALA A 33 -15.29 -10.66 -12.38
CA ALA A 33 -14.14 -9.82 -12.03
C ALA A 33 -12.82 -10.55 -12.23
N LEU A 34 -12.74 -11.80 -11.77
CA LEU A 34 -11.53 -12.63 -11.90
C LEU A 34 -11.25 -13.13 -13.34
N LYS A 35 -12.20 -12.97 -14.26
CA LYS A 35 -12.01 -13.27 -15.70
C LYS A 35 -11.59 -12.03 -16.48
N ASN A 36 -11.69 -10.85 -15.88
CA ASN A 36 -11.35 -9.60 -16.53
C ASN A 36 -9.85 -9.31 -16.36
N SER A 37 -9.10 -9.40 -17.46
CA SER A 37 -7.64 -9.17 -17.46
C SER A 37 -7.27 -7.77 -16.98
N PHE A 38 -8.08 -6.75 -17.26
CA PHE A 38 -7.84 -5.39 -16.78
C PHE A 38 -8.00 -5.30 -15.25
N PHE A 39 -9.04 -5.92 -14.69
CA PHE A 39 -9.25 -5.99 -13.25
C PHE A 39 -8.09 -6.71 -12.54
N ILE A 40 -7.63 -7.86 -13.06
CA ILE A 40 -6.48 -8.58 -12.50
C ILE A 40 -5.22 -7.70 -12.52
N GLY A 41 -5.02 -6.96 -13.60
CA GLY A 41 -3.91 -6.02 -13.72
C GLY A 41 -3.96 -4.91 -12.70
N THR A 42 -5.09 -4.24 -12.58
CA THR A 42 -5.26 -3.11 -11.66
C THR A 42 -5.15 -3.53 -10.21
N ILE A 43 -5.78 -4.64 -9.80
CA ILE A 43 -5.74 -5.14 -8.42
C ILE A 43 -4.33 -5.54 -7.98
N SER A 44 -3.48 -5.97 -8.91
CA SER A 44 -2.13 -6.41 -8.59
C SER A 44 -1.17 -5.26 -8.26
N PHE A 45 -1.36 -4.05 -8.80
CA PHE A 45 -0.39 -2.97 -8.63
C PHE A 45 -0.89 -1.76 -7.81
N HIS A 46 -2.21 -1.51 -7.72
CA HIS A 46 -2.68 -0.29 -7.09
C HIS A 46 -2.34 -0.19 -5.58
N MET A 47 -2.42 -1.30 -4.84
CA MET A 47 -2.03 -1.32 -3.43
C MET A 47 -0.51 -1.16 -3.21
N PRO A 48 0.36 -1.89 -3.94
CA PRO A 48 1.81 -1.60 -3.96
C PRO A 48 2.13 -0.14 -4.28
N LEU A 49 1.47 0.43 -5.28
CA LEU A 49 1.68 1.83 -5.67
C LEU A 49 1.32 2.80 -4.54
N PHE A 50 0.18 2.60 -3.85
CA PHE A 50 -0.18 3.40 -2.69
C PHE A 50 0.85 3.29 -1.57
N MET A 51 1.43 2.11 -1.34
CA MET A 51 2.48 1.94 -0.34
C MET A 51 3.75 2.70 -0.71
N ILE A 52 4.17 2.64 -1.98
CA ILE A 52 5.33 3.41 -2.47
C ILE A 52 5.08 4.92 -2.31
N LEU A 53 3.93 5.41 -2.75
CA LEU A 53 3.57 6.82 -2.62
C LEU A 53 3.51 7.25 -1.15
N SER A 54 2.97 6.41 -0.28
CA SER A 54 2.91 6.67 1.18
C SER A 54 4.31 6.72 1.80
N GLY A 55 5.19 5.79 1.42
CA GLY A 55 6.59 5.76 1.84
C GLY A 55 7.37 6.99 1.38
N TYR A 56 7.13 7.44 0.15
CA TYR A 56 7.77 8.64 -0.42
C TYR A 56 7.47 9.92 0.39
N PHE A 57 6.29 10.03 0.98
CA PHE A 57 5.94 11.20 1.82
C PHE A 57 6.48 11.14 3.25
N ILE A 58 7.08 10.04 3.65
CA ILE A 58 7.71 9.94 4.96
C ILE A 58 8.93 10.87 5.01
N ASN A 59 8.96 11.77 6.00
CA ASN A 59 10.13 12.61 6.22
C ASN A 59 11.15 11.86 7.09
N PRO A 60 12.32 11.46 6.53
CA PRO A 60 13.31 10.68 7.28
C PRO A 60 13.84 11.40 8.52
N LYS A 61 14.04 12.72 8.43
CA LYS A 61 14.55 13.53 9.56
C LYS A 61 13.53 13.53 10.69
N ARG A 62 12.26 13.84 10.39
CA ARG A 62 11.19 13.89 11.37
C ARG A 62 10.94 12.53 12.00
N MET A 63 10.96 11.46 11.22
CA MET A 63 10.77 10.11 11.71
C MET A 63 11.86 9.71 12.73
N ARG A 64 13.07 10.26 12.60
CA ARG A 64 14.17 10.02 13.52
C ARG A 64 14.14 10.90 14.75
N THR A 65 13.72 12.16 14.65
CA THR A 65 13.72 13.12 15.78
C THR A 65 12.51 12.95 16.69
N ASP A 66 11.32 12.73 16.11
CA ASP A 66 10.09 12.63 16.88
C ASP A 66 10.06 11.34 17.71
N LYS A 67 9.40 11.39 18.86
CA LYS A 67 9.14 10.17 19.67
C LYS A 67 8.31 9.17 18.83
N ILE A 68 8.62 7.88 18.93
CA ILE A 68 7.89 6.81 18.20
C ILE A 68 6.39 6.91 18.52
N THR A 69 6.05 7.07 19.78
CA THR A 69 4.66 7.20 20.25
C THR A 69 3.92 8.35 19.55
N THR A 70 4.56 9.52 19.44
CA THR A 70 3.98 10.70 18.76
C THR A 70 3.78 10.44 17.29
N SER A 71 4.75 9.83 16.62
CA SER A 71 4.68 9.48 15.19
C SER A 71 3.59 8.44 14.91
N CYS A 72 3.53 7.37 15.70
CA CYS A 72 2.52 6.33 15.57
C CYS A 72 1.12 6.87 15.90
N PHE A 73 0.96 7.68 16.98
CA PHE A 73 -0.32 8.26 17.33
C PHE A 73 -0.85 9.22 16.26
N SER A 74 0.03 10.03 15.67
CA SER A 74 -0.34 10.89 14.54
C SER A 74 -0.87 10.07 13.36
N LYS A 75 -0.21 8.96 13.01
CA LYS A 75 -0.66 8.07 11.94
C LYS A 75 -1.93 7.31 12.31
N PHE A 76 -2.06 6.85 13.55
CA PHE A 76 -3.30 6.27 14.05
C PHE A 76 -4.48 7.22 13.84
N LYS A 77 -4.33 8.48 14.26
CA LYS A 77 -5.39 9.49 14.10
C LYS A 77 -5.77 9.71 12.64
N HIS A 78 -4.81 9.71 11.72
CA HIS A 78 -5.09 9.98 10.30
C HIS A 78 -5.57 8.76 9.51
N LEU A 79 -5.28 7.55 9.94
CA LEU A 79 -5.63 6.32 9.23
C LEU A 79 -6.77 5.56 9.91
N MET A 80 -6.67 5.35 11.22
CA MET A 80 -7.63 4.50 11.94
C MET A 80 -8.90 5.26 12.31
N VAL A 81 -8.80 6.53 12.72
CA VAL A 81 -10.00 7.29 13.09
C VAL A 81 -11.00 7.41 11.93
N PRO A 82 -10.59 7.74 10.68
CA PRO A 82 -11.52 7.73 9.54
C PRO A 82 -12.12 6.34 9.27
N ALA A 83 -11.33 5.27 9.40
CA ALA A 83 -11.83 3.90 9.22
C ALA A 83 -12.90 3.55 10.27
N PHE A 84 -12.67 3.85 11.54
CA PHE A 84 -13.65 3.65 12.61
C PHE A 84 -14.89 4.53 12.43
N SER A 85 -14.72 5.79 12.02
CA SER A 85 -15.85 6.68 11.76
C SER A 85 -16.75 6.14 10.65
N TRP A 86 -16.14 5.61 9.59
CA TRP A 86 -16.88 4.99 8.50
C TRP A 86 -17.61 3.71 8.92
N TYR A 87 -16.96 2.89 9.76
CA TYR A 87 -17.61 1.72 10.36
C TYR A 87 -18.86 2.10 11.15
N ILE A 88 -18.77 3.12 11.99
CA ILE A 88 -19.93 3.62 12.77
C ILE A 88 -21.04 4.10 11.83
N ILE A 89 -20.69 4.84 10.77
CA ILE A 89 -21.67 5.31 9.79
C ILE A 89 -22.37 4.12 9.11
N GLN A 90 -21.64 3.08 8.72
CA GLN A 90 -22.22 1.86 8.15
C GLN A 90 -23.20 1.17 9.12
N CYS A 91 -22.81 1.01 10.40
CA CYS A 91 -23.71 0.47 11.41
C CYS A 91 -25.01 1.28 11.55
N CYS A 92 -24.91 2.60 11.50
CA CYS A 92 -26.09 3.48 11.60
C CYS A 92 -26.99 3.41 10.36
N LEU A 93 -26.40 3.33 9.17
CA LEU A 93 -27.15 3.33 7.90
C LEU A 93 -27.86 2.01 7.65
N PHE A 94 -27.17 0.90 7.86
CA PHE A 94 -27.70 -0.44 7.54
C PHE A 94 -28.49 -1.09 8.69
N ARG A 95 -28.48 -0.46 9.89
CA ARG A 95 -29.11 -0.99 11.12
C ARG A 95 -28.68 -2.42 11.48
N GLU A 96 -27.66 -2.91 10.87
CA GLU A 96 -27.02 -4.17 11.15
C GLU A 96 -25.62 -3.89 11.68
N ILE A 97 -25.20 -4.65 12.69
CA ILE A 97 -23.81 -4.63 13.15
C ILE A 97 -23.05 -5.59 12.23
N PRO A 98 -22.32 -5.10 11.21
CA PRO A 98 -21.52 -5.99 10.37
C PRO A 98 -20.57 -6.77 11.29
N GLU A 99 -20.32 -8.03 10.98
CA GLU A 99 -19.31 -8.78 11.73
C GLU A 99 -18.02 -7.98 11.78
N VAL A 100 -17.47 -7.77 12.98
CA VAL A 100 -16.22 -7.02 13.20
C VAL A 100 -15.11 -7.55 12.27
N LYS A 101 -15.13 -8.87 12.01
CA LYS A 101 -14.20 -9.51 11.08
C LYS A 101 -14.36 -8.99 9.65
N ALA A 102 -15.56 -8.96 9.11
CA ALA A 102 -15.84 -8.47 7.75
C ALA A 102 -15.47 -6.98 7.60
N SER A 103 -15.71 -6.19 8.65
CA SER A 103 -15.34 -4.77 8.66
C SER A 103 -13.82 -4.56 8.70
N LEU A 104 -13.09 -5.36 9.49
CA LEU A 104 -11.63 -5.33 9.50
C LEU A 104 -11.04 -5.76 8.15
N GLU A 105 -11.67 -6.73 7.49
CA GLU A 105 -11.30 -7.13 6.13
C GLU A 105 -11.52 -6.01 5.11
N SER A 106 -12.56 -5.20 5.26
CA SER A 106 -12.81 -4.05 4.37
C SER A 106 -11.76 -2.95 4.51
N TYR A 107 -11.19 -2.76 5.73
CA TYR A 107 -10.17 -1.72 6.00
C TYR A 107 -8.75 -2.28 6.14
N TRP A 108 -8.52 -3.51 5.65
CA TRP A 108 -7.25 -4.21 5.79
C TRP A 108 -6.03 -3.39 5.33
N PHE A 109 -6.20 -2.59 4.26
CA PHE A 109 -5.11 -1.79 3.70
C PHE A 109 -4.67 -0.66 4.65
N LEU A 110 -5.62 0.06 5.27
CA LEU A 110 -5.31 1.13 6.21
C LEU A 110 -4.60 0.57 7.45
N SER A 111 -5.06 -0.57 7.94
CA SER A 111 -4.44 -1.27 9.06
C SER A 111 -3.02 -1.71 8.70
N CYS A 112 -2.84 -2.31 7.51
CA CYS A 112 -1.52 -2.71 7.02
C CYS A 112 -0.57 -1.51 6.89
N LEU A 113 -1.01 -0.42 6.30
CA LEU A 113 -0.22 0.81 6.16
C LEU A 113 0.20 1.36 7.52
N PHE A 114 -0.71 1.36 8.50
CA PHE A 114 -0.42 1.80 9.87
C PHE A 114 0.67 0.94 10.52
N PHE A 115 0.53 -0.39 10.50
CA PHE A 115 1.52 -1.29 11.09
C PHE A 115 2.87 -1.22 10.38
N CYS A 116 2.89 -1.18 9.05
CA CYS A 116 4.12 -1.01 8.27
C CYS A 116 4.83 0.30 8.63
N PHE A 117 4.06 1.40 8.83
CA PHE A 117 4.63 2.67 9.28
C PHE A 117 5.23 2.57 10.68
N CYS A 118 4.56 1.91 11.63
CA CYS A 118 5.09 1.71 12.98
C CYS A 118 6.40 0.90 12.97
N ILE A 119 6.44 -0.19 12.20
CA ILE A 119 7.66 -1.00 12.03
C ILE A 119 8.79 -0.14 11.45
N LEU A 120 8.53 0.62 10.39
CA LEU A 120 9.52 1.49 9.78
C LEU A 120 10.00 2.58 10.76
N ALA A 121 9.11 3.14 11.57
CA ALA A 121 9.45 4.12 12.59
C ALA A 121 10.42 3.56 13.65
N ILE A 122 10.22 2.31 14.05
CA ILE A 122 11.12 1.61 14.99
C ILE A 122 12.49 1.37 14.33
N ILE A 123 12.53 0.81 13.14
CA ILE A 123 13.78 0.48 12.44
C ILE A 123 14.62 1.74 12.20
N THR A 124 14.00 2.85 11.80
CA THR A 124 14.71 4.11 11.53
C THR A 124 15.31 4.76 12.78
N LYS A 125 14.91 4.35 13.99
CA LYS A 125 15.58 4.75 15.25
C LYS A 125 16.87 3.98 15.49
N ILE A 126 16.91 2.74 15.04
CA ILE A 126 18.06 1.84 15.27
C ILE A 126 19.20 2.18 14.30
N THR A 127 18.87 2.47 13.04
CA THR A 127 19.87 2.72 12.00
C THR A 127 19.56 3.93 11.14
N THR A 128 20.64 4.60 10.71
CA THR A 128 20.57 5.75 9.80
C THR A 128 20.79 5.37 8.34
N ASN A 129 21.30 4.16 8.10
CA ASN A 129 21.57 3.67 6.75
C ASN A 129 20.27 3.13 6.13
N ASN A 130 19.83 3.74 5.04
CA ASN A 130 18.58 3.36 4.37
C ASN A 130 18.61 1.96 3.77
N LEU A 131 19.79 1.48 3.33
CA LEU A 131 19.91 0.12 2.84
C LEU A 131 19.65 -0.89 3.97
N ILE A 132 20.23 -0.64 5.15
CA ILE A 132 19.98 -1.47 6.33
C ILE A 132 18.51 -1.39 6.74
N VAL A 133 17.89 -0.19 6.73
CA VAL A 133 16.44 -0.02 7.00
C VAL A 133 15.63 -0.91 6.06
N PHE A 134 15.93 -0.88 4.76
CA PHE A 134 15.23 -1.70 3.77
C PHE A 134 15.43 -3.20 4.02
N THR A 135 16.69 -3.64 4.20
CA THR A 135 17.00 -5.05 4.43
C THR A 135 16.35 -5.58 5.71
N VAL A 136 16.44 -4.83 6.81
CA VAL A 136 15.81 -5.21 8.09
C VAL A 136 14.30 -5.24 7.95
N ALA A 137 13.69 -4.28 7.26
CA ALA A 137 12.27 -4.28 6.98
C ALA A 137 11.83 -5.55 6.21
N CYS A 138 12.56 -5.92 5.16
CA CYS A 138 12.29 -7.14 4.38
C CYS A 138 12.47 -8.42 5.22
N ILE A 139 13.51 -8.49 6.05
CA ILE A 139 13.74 -9.62 6.94
C ILE A 139 12.60 -9.77 7.94
N ILE A 140 12.22 -8.68 8.61
CA ILE A 140 11.10 -8.71 9.58
C ILE A 140 9.82 -9.18 8.91
N THR A 141 9.53 -8.69 7.71
CA THR A 141 8.32 -9.09 6.99
C THR A 141 8.34 -10.54 6.55
N TYR A 142 9.50 -11.08 6.19
CA TYR A 142 9.67 -12.49 5.86
C TYR A 142 9.36 -13.41 7.05
N PHE A 143 9.81 -13.04 8.25
CA PHE A 143 9.57 -13.81 9.47
C PHE A 143 8.22 -13.51 10.15
N THR A 144 7.50 -12.47 9.72
CA THR A 144 6.18 -12.18 10.26
C THR A 144 5.20 -13.25 9.79
N PRO A 145 4.49 -13.94 10.70
CA PRO A 145 3.51 -14.94 10.31
C PRO A 145 2.43 -14.30 9.44
N TYR A 146 1.96 -15.06 8.44
CA TYR A 146 0.89 -14.59 7.57
C TYR A 146 -0.36 -14.32 8.40
N CYS A 147 -0.69 -13.06 8.53
CA CYS A 147 -1.92 -12.63 9.16
C CYS A 147 -2.93 -12.28 8.07
N TYR A 148 -4.05 -12.97 8.06
CA TYR A 148 -5.09 -12.83 7.03
C TYR A 148 -5.55 -11.38 6.87
N PHE A 149 -5.63 -10.63 7.98
CA PHE A 149 -6.10 -9.24 7.99
C PHE A 149 -5.02 -8.21 7.66
N VAL A 150 -3.74 -8.54 7.81
CA VAL A 150 -2.64 -7.57 7.66
C VAL A 150 -1.55 -8.18 6.81
N LYS A 151 -1.55 -7.82 5.52
CA LYS A 151 -0.60 -8.32 4.52
C LYS A 151 0.75 -7.57 4.61
N ILE A 152 1.34 -7.47 5.82
CA ILE A 152 2.58 -6.73 6.07
C ILE A 152 3.73 -7.29 5.24
N ASN A 153 3.85 -8.62 5.21
CA ASN A 153 4.90 -9.33 4.47
C ASN A 153 4.92 -9.00 2.98
N PHE A 154 3.76 -8.72 2.39
CA PHE A 154 3.66 -8.35 0.98
C PHE A 154 3.88 -6.84 0.76
N LEU A 155 3.34 -5.97 1.62
CA LEU A 155 3.29 -4.54 1.37
C LEU A 155 4.44 -3.73 1.97
N MET A 156 5.11 -4.25 3.02
CA MET A 156 6.22 -3.55 3.67
C MET A 156 7.39 -3.23 2.74
N PRO A 157 7.84 -4.10 1.83
CA PRO A 157 8.90 -3.78 0.89
C PRO A 157 8.58 -2.56 0.02
N PHE A 158 7.34 -2.40 -0.41
CA PHE A 158 6.92 -1.25 -1.23
C PHE A 158 6.94 0.07 -0.44
N LEU A 159 6.55 0.03 0.84
CA LEU A 159 6.69 1.20 1.71
C LEU A 159 8.15 1.60 1.90
N ALA A 160 9.02 0.61 2.11
CA ALA A 160 10.45 0.84 2.27
C ALA A 160 11.11 1.37 0.98
N ILE A 161 10.67 0.90 -0.21
CA ILE A 161 11.08 1.44 -1.51
C ILE A 161 10.68 2.92 -1.60
N GLY A 162 9.44 3.26 -1.27
CA GLY A 162 8.98 4.65 -1.28
C GLY A 162 9.79 5.54 -0.34
N TYR A 163 10.10 5.07 0.85
CA TYR A 163 10.96 5.77 1.81
C TYR A 163 12.39 5.98 1.27
N TRP A 164 12.96 4.98 0.62
CA TRP A 164 14.27 5.06 -0.02
C TRP A 164 14.28 6.06 -1.17
N LEU A 165 13.27 6.04 -2.04
CA LEU A 165 13.12 6.95 -3.17
C LEU A 165 13.04 8.41 -2.73
N ASN A 166 12.41 8.73 -1.61
CA ASN A 166 12.37 10.10 -1.07
C ASN A 166 13.76 10.68 -0.83
N LYS A 167 14.70 9.88 -0.35
CA LYS A 167 16.08 10.32 -0.07
C LYS A 167 16.90 10.45 -1.34
N HIS A 168 16.63 9.62 -2.33
CA HIS A 168 17.41 9.50 -3.57
C HIS A 168 16.69 10.13 -4.78
N ASN A 169 15.86 11.13 -4.56
CA ASN A 169 15.01 11.79 -5.57
C ASN A 169 15.76 12.22 -6.86
N LYS A 170 17.09 12.39 -6.79
CA LYS A 170 17.94 12.70 -7.94
C LYS A 170 18.07 11.54 -8.95
N TYR A 171 17.76 10.30 -8.52
CA TYR A 171 17.93 9.08 -9.32
C TYR A 171 16.63 8.58 -9.94
N LEU A 172 15.49 9.24 -9.67
CA LEU A 172 14.22 8.91 -10.30
C LEU A 172 14.14 9.51 -11.71
N THR A 173 15.05 9.07 -12.57
CA THR A 173 15.05 9.41 -13.98
C THR A 173 14.14 8.45 -14.74
N TRP A 174 13.58 8.91 -15.86
CA TRP A 174 12.81 8.07 -16.79
C TRP A 174 13.56 6.78 -17.17
N GLN A 175 14.89 6.80 -17.16
CA GLN A 175 15.77 5.66 -17.41
C GLN A 175 15.58 4.51 -16.39
N LEU A 176 15.09 4.79 -15.19
CA LEU A 176 14.81 3.78 -14.16
C LEU A 176 13.33 3.37 -14.15
N VAL A 177 12.45 4.32 -14.42
CA VAL A 177 10.99 4.10 -14.43
C VAL A 177 10.58 3.19 -15.59
N LEU A 178 11.12 3.42 -16.78
CA LEU A 178 10.80 2.64 -17.98
C LEU A 178 11.15 1.15 -17.84
N PRO A 179 12.37 0.74 -17.41
CA PRO A 179 12.68 -0.68 -17.21
C PRO A 179 11.79 -1.34 -16.17
N ILE A 180 11.46 -0.66 -15.06
CA ILE A 180 10.58 -1.19 -14.03
C ILE A 180 9.18 -1.41 -14.58
N LEU A 181 8.66 -0.46 -15.36
CA LEU A 181 7.36 -0.58 -16.03
C LEU A 181 7.37 -1.73 -17.04
N MET A 182 8.43 -1.86 -17.84
CA MET A 182 8.58 -2.95 -18.81
C MET A 182 8.63 -4.32 -18.12
N ILE A 183 9.40 -4.45 -17.05
CA ILE A 183 9.45 -5.69 -16.24
C ILE A 183 8.06 -6.02 -15.68
N TYR A 184 7.36 -5.02 -15.16
CA TYR A 184 5.99 -5.20 -14.67
C TYR A 184 5.05 -5.69 -15.77
N ILE A 185 5.08 -5.07 -16.95
CA ILE A 185 4.24 -5.46 -18.09
C ILE A 185 4.57 -6.89 -18.52
N ILE A 186 5.84 -7.26 -18.61
CA ILE A 186 6.29 -8.62 -18.98
C ILE A 186 5.78 -9.65 -17.97
N LEU A 187 5.96 -9.39 -16.67
CA LEU A 187 5.47 -10.26 -15.60
C LEU A 187 3.95 -10.38 -15.62
N TYR A 188 3.26 -9.28 -15.88
CA TYR A 188 1.80 -9.24 -16.00
C TYR A 188 1.29 -10.07 -17.18
N LEU A 189 1.90 -9.90 -18.36
CA LEU A 189 1.55 -10.69 -19.55
C LEU A 189 1.87 -12.18 -19.35
N SER A 190 2.97 -12.50 -18.66
CA SER A 190 3.31 -13.87 -18.29
C SER A 190 2.27 -14.49 -17.36
N LEU A 191 1.77 -13.74 -16.36
CA LEU A 191 0.71 -14.19 -15.46
C LEU A 191 -0.61 -14.44 -16.19
N ILE A 192 -0.99 -13.59 -17.14
CA ILE A 192 -2.18 -13.80 -17.97
C ILE A 192 -2.01 -15.08 -18.79
N HIS A 193 -0.84 -15.29 -19.41
CA HIS A 193 -0.58 -16.47 -20.24
C HIS A 193 -0.59 -17.78 -19.43
N ILE A 194 -0.17 -17.74 -18.18
CA ILE A 194 -0.22 -18.89 -17.25
C ILE A 194 -1.66 -19.15 -16.77
N SER A 195 -2.49 -18.12 -16.63
CA SER A 195 -3.88 -18.24 -16.18
C SER A 195 -4.85 -18.65 -17.30
N GLU A 196 -4.42 -18.68 -18.57
CA GLU A 196 -5.19 -19.15 -19.73
C GLU A 196 -4.77 -20.53 -20.31
N PRO A 197 -4.42 -21.56 -19.54
CA PRO A 197 -3.99 -22.85 -20.14
C PRO A 197 -5.13 -23.74 -20.58
N THR A 198 -6.39 -23.29 -20.57
CA THR A 198 -7.55 -24.19 -20.86
C THR A 198 -8.65 -23.52 -21.67
N ARG A 199 -8.30 -22.94 -22.80
CA ARG A 199 -9.27 -22.71 -23.89
C ARG A 199 -8.73 -23.30 -25.18
N LEU A 200 -8.60 -24.62 -25.17
CA LEU A 200 -8.59 -25.48 -26.36
C LEU A 200 -9.71 -26.48 -26.24
#